data_7671c1eb57bfbf7946cd84ab85f095dc
#
_entry.id   7671c1eb57bfbf7946cd84ab85f095dc
#
_cell.length_a   1.000
_cell.length_b   1.000
_cell.length_c   1.000
_cell.angle_alpha   90.00
_cell.angle_beta   90.00
_cell.angle_gamma   90.00
#
_symmetry.space_group_name_H-M   'P 1'
#
loop_
_entity.id
_entity.type
_entity.pdbx_description
1 polymer ?
#
loop_
_entity_poly.entity_id
_entity_poly.type
_entity_poly.pdbx_seq_one_letter_code
_entity_poly.pdbx_strand_id
1 'polypeptide(L)'
;MTQRPLTLACIQQACPDEPEAARVKTAAGIRSAAADGAQLILLPELHAGPYFCQVEEPGLFDRAEPVPGPTTDWLGELARETGCVIVGSVFERRLPGLHHNTAVVLDADGSLAGLYRKTHIPHDPGYFEKYYFAPGEAEPRPVDTRVGRLGVLVCWDQWFPEAARLMALAGADLLLYPTAIGHAPHESEAQRRIQLEAWLTVQRAHAICNGVPVAGCNRIGFEPARPGSGEGIDFWGHSFIVGPQGEWLARARAGSEVLTATLDLSATEAVRREWPFLRDRRVDLYGNLLRRAATD
;
A
#
# COMPACT_ATOMS: atom_id res chain seq x y z
N MET A 1 -23.85 -13.12 13.69
CA MET A 1 -23.43 -11.75 13.28
C MET A 1 -23.92 -11.50 11.88
N THR A 2 -24.36 -10.29 11.57
CA THR A 2 -24.75 -9.94 10.20
C THR A 2 -23.48 -9.85 9.35
N GLN A 3 -23.45 -10.51 8.19
CA GLN A 3 -22.31 -10.41 7.26
C GLN A 3 -22.10 -8.97 6.79
N ARG A 4 -20.83 -8.57 6.66
CA ARG A 4 -20.43 -7.27 6.11
C ARG A 4 -19.54 -7.49 4.88
N PRO A 5 -20.15 -7.89 3.75
CA PRO A 5 -19.39 -8.15 2.53
C PRO A 5 -18.78 -6.85 1.99
N LEU A 6 -17.52 -6.91 1.59
CA LEU A 6 -16.78 -5.84 0.93
C LEU A 6 -16.02 -6.41 -0.26
N THR A 7 -16.31 -5.93 -1.45
CA THR A 7 -15.53 -6.27 -2.64
C THR A 7 -14.39 -5.28 -2.80
N LEU A 8 -13.16 -5.79 -2.67
CA LEU A 8 -11.90 -5.05 -2.82
C LEU A 8 -11.25 -5.39 -4.15
N ALA A 9 -10.75 -4.38 -4.86
CA ALA A 9 -9.92 -4.55 -6.06
C ALA A 9 -8.52 -3.95 -5.85
N CYS A 10 -7.48 -4.65 -6.30
CA CYS A 10 -6.12 -4.13 -6.45
C CYS A 10 -5.83 -3.93 -7.95
N ILE A 11 -5.41 -2.73 -8.34
CA ILE A 11 -5.09 -2.42 -9.74
C ILE A 11 -3.59 -2.60 -9.95
N GLN A 12 -3.19 -3.82 -10.29
CA GLN A 12 -1.81 -4.14 -10.63
C GLN A 12 -1.50 -3.72 -12.06
N GLN A 13 -0.62 -2.75 -12.23
CA GLN A 13 -0.30 -2.20 -13.54
C GLN A 13 1.15 -1.73 -13.67
N ALA A 14 1.65 -1.67 -14.91
CA ALA A 14 2.85 -0.91 -15.23
C ALA A 14 2.50 0.59 -15.26
N CYS A 15 3.42 1.42 -14.78
CA CYS A 15 3.25 2.87 -14.81
C CYS A 15 3.94 3.44 -16.05
N PRO A 16 3.18 4.00 -17.02
CA PRO A 16 3.74 4.67 -18.19
C PRO A 16 4.60 5.88 -17.83
N ASP A 17 5.58 6.20 -18.67
CA ASP A 17 6.47 7.37 -18.48
C ASP A 17 5.69 8.69 -18.57
N GLU A 18 4.70 8.75 -19.46
CA GLU A 18 3.89 9.94 -19.65
C GLU A 18 2.79 10.03 -18.58
N PRO A 19 2.73 11.12 -17.78
CA PRO A 19 1.76 11.25 -16.69
C PRO A 19 0.31 11.12 -17.13
N GLU A 20 -0.05 11.64 -18.28
CA GLU A 20 -1.41 11.54 -18.80
C GLU A 20 -1.77 10.10 -19.18
N ALA A 21 -0.84 9.37 -19.79
CA ALA A 21 -1.04 7.95 -20.08
C ALA A 21 -1.20 7.12 -18.80
N ALA A 22 -0.45 7.45 -17.74
CA ALA A 22 -0.60 6.82 -16.42
C ALA A 22 -2.00 7.10 -15.84
N ARG A 23 -2.48 8.32 -15.91
CA ARG A 23 -3.83 8.71 -15.47
C ARG A 23 -4.92 7.97 -16.24
N VAL A 24 -4.86 7.97 -17.57
CA VAL A 24 -5.83 7.27 -18.43
C VAL A 24 -5.89 5.78 -18.07
N LYS A 25 -4.75 5.13 -17.93
CA LYS A 25 -4.66 3.71 -17.58
C LYS A 25 -5.23 3.42 -16.21
N THR A 26 -4.86 4.21 -15.22
CA THR A 26 -5.35 4.06 -13.84
C THR A 26 -6.87 4.28 -13.78
N ALA A 27 -7.39 5.32 -14.44
CA ALA A 27 -8.83 5.58 -14.52
C ALA A 27 -9.60 4.43 -15.17
N ALA A 28 -9.06 3.86 -16.25
CA ALA A 28 -9.66 2.68 -16.89
C ALA A 28 -9.72 1.48 -15.95
N GLY A 29 -8.64 1.21 -15.19
CA GLY A 29 -8.61 0.17 -14.18
C GLY A 29 -9.63 0.39 -13.06
N ILE A 30 -9.74 1.62 -12.54
CA ILE A 30 -10.72 2.01 -11.52
C ILE A 30 -12.15 1.77 -12.01
N ARG A 31 -12.48 2.23 -13.23
CA ARG A 31 -13.82 2.04 -13.81
C ARG A 31 -14.15 0.56 -14.06
N SER A 32 -13.17 -0.21 -14.53
CA SER A 32 -13.32 -1.66 -14.70
C SER A 32 -13.60 -2.35 -13.36
N ALA A 33 -12.81 -2.06 -12.33
CA ALA A 33 -13.02 -2.62 -10.99
C ALA A 33 -14.42 -2.28 -10.45
N ALA A 34 -14.85 -1.03 -10.61
CA ALA A 34 -16.16 -0.59 -10.17
C ALA A 34 -17.30 -1.31 -10.93
N ALA A 35 -17.16 -1.49 -12.25
CA ALA A 35 -18.12 -2.22 -13.08
C ALA A 35 -18.25 -3.70 -12.65
N ASP A 36 -17.15 -4.28 -12.14
CA ASP A 36 -17.10 -5.64 -11.58
C ASP A 36 -17.55 -5.70 -10.12
N GLY A 37 -18.10 -4.60 -9.58
CA GLY A 37 -18.71 -4.53 -8.25
C GLY A 37 -17.76 -4.21 -7.10
N ALA A 38 -16.55 -3.74 -7.36
CA ALA A 38 -15.65 -3.27 -6.31
C ALA A 38 -16.26 -2.06 -5.57
N GLN A 39 -16.07 -2.03 -4.26
CA GLN A 39 -16.46 -0.94 -3.38
C GLN A 39 -15.25 -0.22 -2.79
N LEU A 40 -14.10 -0.90 -2.77
CA LEU A 40 -12.81 -0.38 -2.35
C LEU A 40 -11.76 -0.71 -3.42
N ILE A 41 -10.97 0.27 -3.82
CA ILE A 41 -9.94 0.14 -4.84
C ILE A 41 -8.60 0.56 -4.27
N LEU A 42 -7.59 -0.30 -4.40
CA LEU A 42 -6.23 -0.07 -3.98
C LEU A 42 -5.32 0.09 -5.19
N LEU A 43 -4.60 1.20 -5.25
CA LEU A 43 -3.61 1.51 -6.27
C LEU A 43 -2.19 1.20 -5.78
N PRO A 44 -1.20 1.03 -6.68
CA PRO A 44 0.21 0.92 -6.32
C PRO A 44 0.76 2.21 -5.68
N GLU A 45 1.88 2.08 -4.99
CA GLU A 45 2.65 3.21 -4.48
C GLU A 45 3.13 4.12 -5.62
N LEU A 46 3.03 5.46 -5.43
CA LEU A 46 3.48 6.49 -6.39
C LEU A 46 2.97 6.22 -7.82
N HIS A 47 1.70 5.84 -7.96
CA HIS A 47 1.07 5.32 -9.18
C HIS A 47 0.95 6.32 -10.32
N ALA A 48 1.20 7.62 -10.08
CA ALA A 48 1.01 8.68 -11.07
C ALA A 48 2.10 8.75 -12.15
N GLY A 49 3.10 7.86 -12.10
CA GLY A 49 4.18 7.77 -13.07
C GLY A 49 5.25 6.75 -12.67
N PRO A 50 6.41 6.75 -13.36
CA PRO A 50 7.53 5.90 -13.03
C PRO A 50 8.04 6.13 -11.61
N TYR A 51 8.58 5.08 -11.01
CA TYR A 51 9.20 5.13 -9.69
C TYR A 51 10.52 5.87 -9.75
N PHE A 52 10.49 7.15 -9.43
CA PHE A 52 11.61 8.08 -9.60
C PHE A 52 12.70 7.95 -8.53
N CYS A 53 12.44 7.27 -7.42
CA CYS A 53 13.40 7.14 -6.32
C CYS A 53 14.59 6.22 -6.63
N GLN A 54 14.72 5.75 -7.88
CA GLN A 54 15.87 4.97 -8.33
C GLN A 54 17.16 5.80 -8.47
N VAL A 55 17.03 7.12 -8.48
CA VAL A 55 18.14 8.08 -8.58
C VAL A 55 17.95 9.23 -7.59
N GLU A 56 19.04 9.89 -7.20
CA GLU A 56 19.02 11.12 -6.41
C GLU A 56 19.19 12.31 -7.37
N GLU A 57 18.10 12.98 -7.70
CA GLU A 57 18.08 14.06 -8.70
C GLU A 57 17.20 15.23 -8.25
N PRO A 58 17.78 16.44 -8.02
CA PRO A 58 17.02 17.59 -7.50
C PRO A 58 15.82 17.98 -8.36
N GLY A 59 15.90 17.86 -9.70
CA GLY A 59 14.79 18.21 -10.60
C GLY A 59 13.52 17.39 -10.40
N LEU A 60 13.63 16.20 -9.77
CA LEU A 60 12.47 15.35 -9.52
C LEU A 60 11.57 15.85 -8.38
N PHE A 61 12.06 16.78 -7.55
CA PHE A 61 11.20 17.45 -6.56
C PHE A 61 10.07 18.28 -7.18
N ASP A 62 10.22 18.70 -8.45
CA ASP A 62 9.17 19.42 -9.18
C ASP A 62 7.92 18.57 -9.44
N ARG A 63 8.01 17.23 -9.28
CA ARG A 63 6.86 16.31 -9.35
C ARG A 63 5.98 16.33 -8.10
N ALA A 64 6.47 16.94 -7.00
CA ALA A 64 5.74 16.97 -5.75
C ALA A 64 4.56 17.93 -5.80
N GLU A 65 3.41 17.51 -5.27
CA GLU A 65 2.19 18.28 -5.23
C GLU A 65 1.66 18.44 -3.79
N PRO A 66 0.85 19.47 -3.48
CA PRO A 66 0.19 19.56 -2.18
C PRO A 66 -0.84 18.46 -2.00
N VAL A 67 -1.20 18.18 -0.75
CA VAL A 67 -2.37 17.34 -0.40
C VAL A 67 -3.28 18.18 0.52
N PRO A 68 -4.54 18.48 0.10
CA PRO A 68 -5.17 18.20 -1.21
C PRO A 68 -4.46 18.88 -2.40
N GLY A 69 -4.58 18.28 -3.59
CA GLY A 69 -3.97 18.75 -4.83
C GLY A 69 -4.41 17.95 -6.05
N PRO A 70 -3.75 18.13 -7.20
CA PRO A 70 -4.21 17.61 -8.47
C PRO A 70 -4.54 16.11 -8.49
N THR A 71 -3.72 15.27 -7.83
CA THR A 71 -3.98 13.82 -7.78
C THR A 71 -5.16 13.50 -6.87
N THR A 72 -5.28 14.15 -5.71
CA THR A 72 -6.44 13.93 -4.81
C THR A 72 -7.74 14.40 -5.42
N ASP A 73 -7.74 15.53 -6.15
CA ASP A 73 -8.92 16.05 -6.84
C ASP A 73 -9.38 15.08 -7.92
N TRP A 74 -8.45 14.63 -8.76
CA TRP A 74 -8.72 13.66 -9.82
C TRP A 74 -9.21 12.30 -9.28
N LEU A 75 -8.57 11.74 -8.23
CA LEU A 75 -9.04 10.50 -7.60
C LEU A 75 -10.40 10.70 -6.92
N GLY A 76 -10.66 11.89 -6.35
CA GLY A 76 -11.95 12.26 -5.77
C GLY A 76 -13.07 12.31 -6.81
N GLU A 77 -12.78 12.81 -8.02
CA GLU A 77 -13.74 12.76 -9.14
C GLU A 77 -14.06 11.32 -9.53
N LEU A 78 -13.04 10.45 -9.64
CA LEU A 78 -13.23 9.03 -9.94
C LEU A 78 -13.96 8.29 -8.82
N ALA A 79 -13.68 8.59 -7.55
CA ALA A 79 -14.38 8.01 -6.41
C ALA A 79 -15.87 8.37 -6.44
N ARG A 80 -16.21 9.61 -6.73
CA ARG A 80 -17.60 10.09 -6.88
C ARG A 80 -18.28 9.48 -8.11
N GLU A 81 -17.59 9.39 -9.25
CA GLU A 81 -18.09 8.79 -10.48
C GLU A 81 -18.46 7.32 -10.28
N THR A 82 -17.60 6.57 -9.59
CA THR A 82 -17.71 5.11 -9.43
C THR A 82 -18.46 4.69 -8.17
N GLY A 83 -18.60 5.59 -7.19
CA GLY A 83 -19.14 5.27 -5.88
C GLY A 83 -18.20 4.38 -5.03
N CYS A 84 -16.91 4.30 -5.38
CA CYS A 84 -15.92 3.48 -4.71
C CYS A 84 -15.05 4.32 -3.77
N VAL A 85 -14.63 3.74 -2.66
CA VAL A 85 -13.49 4.26 -1.87
C VAL A 85 -12.20 3.95 -2.63
N ILE A 86 -11.32 4.94 -2.78
CA ILE A 86 -10.06 4.77 -3.52
C ILE A 86 -8.88 5.09 -2.61
N VAL A 87 -7.91 4.19 -2.54
CA VAL A 87 -6.62 4.39 -1.86
C VAL A 87 -5.54 4.56 -2.91
N GLY A 88 -4.93 5.74 -2.96
CA GLY A 88 -3.82 6.09 -3.83
C GLY A 88 -2.58 6.53 -3.06
N SER A 89 -1.53 6.94 -3.77
CA SER A 89 -0.27 7.39 -3.17
C SER A 89 0.28 8.58 -3.96
N VAL A 90 0.81 9.58 -3.26
CA VAL A 90 1.20 10.88 -3.79
C VAL A 90 2.61 11.24 -3.29
N PHE A 91 3.41 11.87 -4.15
CA PHE A 91 4.60 12.61 -3.74
C PHE A 91 4.15 13.96 -3.17
N GLU A 92 3.97 14.02 -1.84
CA GLU A 92 3.45 15.20 -1.15
C GLU A 92 4.53 16.27 -0.95
N ARG A 93 4.24 17.50 -1.36
CA ARG A 93 4.93 18.71 -0.90
C ARG A 93 4.14 19.34 0.24
N ARG A 94 4.50 19.04 1.49
CA ARG A 94 3.84 19.56 2.68
C ARG A 94 4.14 21.05 2.88
N LEU A 95 5.40 21.41 2.64
CA LEU A 95 5.87 22.80 2.60
C LEU A 95 7.19 22.86 1.83
N PRO A 96 7.74 24.05 1.49
CA PRO A 96 9.03 24.15 0.83
C PRO A 96 10.13 23.43 1.62
N GLY A 97 10.79 22.45 0.97
CA GLY A 97 11.85 21.64 1.56
C GLY A 97 11.39 20.47 2.44
N LEU A 98 10.08 20.25 2.59
CA LEU A 98 9.54 19.10 3.33
C LEU A 98 8.54 18.31 2.49
N HIS A 99 8.91 17.07 2.17
CA HIS A 99 8.15 16.19 1.31
C HIS A 99 7.93 14.83 1.97
N HIS A 100 6.83 14.16 1.57
CA HIS A 100 6.49 12.84 2.06
C HIS A 100 6.00 11.94 0.93
N ASN A 101 6.17 10.64 1.11
CA ASN A 101 5.43 9.63 0.38
C ASN A 101 4.11 9.40 1.15
N THR A 102 2.99 9.80 0.56
CA THR A 102 1.71 9.91 1.26
C THR A 102 0.64 9.07 0.59
N ALA A 103 0.10 8.08 1.32
CA ALA A 103 -1.14 7.44 0.91
C ALA A 103 -2.33 8.35 1.21
N VAL A 104 -3.26 8.44 0.28
CA VAL A 104 -4.50 9.23 0.37
C VAL A 104 -5.71 8.33 0.25
N VAL A 105 -6.73 8.58 1.04
CA VAL A 105 -7.98 7.83 1.04
C VAL A 105 -9.11 8.75 0.63
N LEU A 106 -9.69 8.51 -0.55
CA LEU A 106 -10.85 9.22 -1.06
C LEU A 106 -12.09 8.39 -0.74
N ASP A 107 -13.07 8.97 -0.03
CA ASP A 107 -14.34 8.27 0.19
C ASP A 107 -15.19 8.29 -1.10
N ALA A 108 -16.18 7.46 -1.16
CA ALA A 108 -17.00 7.25 -2.34
C ALA A 108 -17.85 8.48 -2.75
N ASP A 109 -17.93 9.50 -1.90
CA ASP A 109 -18.49 10.82 -2.26
C ASP A 109 -17.45 11.76 -2.88
N GLY A 110 -16.19 11.30 -3.01
CA GLY A 110 -15.05 12.04 -3.55
C GLY A 110 -14.34 12.91 -2.53
N SER A 111 -14.73 12.90 -1.28
CA SER A 111 -14.03 13.65 -0.21
C SER A 111 -12.73 12.95 0.19
N LEU A 112 -11.72 13.73 0.60
CA LEU A 112 -10.50 13.20 1.21
C LEU A 112 -10.84 12.78 2.65
N ALA A 113 -11.06 11.48 2.86
CA ALA A 113 -11.38 10.92 4.17
C ALA A 113 -10.18 10.94 5.13
N GLY A 114 -8.97 10.79 4.60
CA GLY A 114 -7.75 10.85 5.39
C GLY A 114 -6.50 10.59 4.58
N LEU A 115 -5.36 10.61 5.27
CA LEU A 115 -4.06 10.34 4.69
C LEU A 115 -3.14 9.62 5.69
N TYR A 116 -2.13 8.94 5.14
CA TYR A 116 -1.04 8.34 5.91
C TYR A 116 0.30 8.68 5.25
N ARG A 117 1.20 9.33 5.98
CA ARG A 117 2.58 9.57 5.54
C ARG A 117 3.45 8.38 5.92
N LYS A 118 4.11 7.78 4.94
CA LYS A 118 4.99 6.63 5.11
C LYS A 118 5.99 6.88 6.25
N THR A 119 6.02 5.98 7.24
CA THR A 119 6.88 6.14 8.43
C THR A 119 8.24 5.48 8.26
N HIS A 120 8.32 4.35 7.58
CA HIS A 120 9.57 3.66 7.33
C HIS A 120 10.03 3.95 5.90
N ILE A 121 11.14 4.70 5.77
CA ILE A 121 11.65 5.15 4.48
C ILE A 121 12.90 4.34 4.13
N PRO A 122 12.91 3.57 3.01
CA PRO A 122 14.07 2.83 2.56
C PRO A 122 15.17 3.76 2.01
N HIS A 123 16.40 3.26 1.99
CA HIS A 123 17.53 3.91 1.33
C HIS A 123 18.55 2.86 0.89
N ASP A 124 18.10 1.98 0.02
CA ASP A 124 18.89 0.91 -0.56
C ASP A 124 19.14 1.19 -2.05
N PRO A 125 20.08 0.51 -2.71
CA PRO A 125 20.33 0.68 -4.14
C PRO A 125 19.03 0.53 -4.96
N GLY A 126 18.71 1.56 -5.75
CA GLY A 126 17.45 1.64 -6.53
C GLY A 126 16.24 2.15 -5.73
N TYR A 127 16.36 2.33 -4.40
CA TYR A 127 15.29 2.82 -3.52
C TYR A 127 15.77 3.97 -2.64
N PHE A 128 16.25 5.07 -3.25
CA PHE A 128 16.81 6.23 -2.56
C PHE A 128 15.74 7.17 -2.02
N GLU A 129 14.75 6.61 -1.35
CA GLU A 129 13.59 7.37 -0.87
C GLU A 129 13.95 8.41 0.20
N LYS A 130 14.97 8.17 1.05
CA LYS A 130 15.39 9.16 2.06
C LYS A 130 15.95 10.45 1.48
N TYR A 131 16.33 10.46 0.19
CA TYR A 131 16.72 11.68 -0.51
C TYR A 131 15.51 12.61 -0.70
N TYR A 132 14.33 12.03 -0.91
CA TYR A 132 13.12 12.77 -1.24
C TYR A 132 12.18 12.98 -0.05
N PHE A 133 12.05 11.99 0.84
CA PHE A 133 10.97 11.94 1.82
C PHE A 133 11.46 12.00 3.26
N ALA A 134 10.82 12.87 4.03
CA ALA A 134 10.83 12.78 5.48
C ALA A 134 9.85 11.70 5.95
N PRO A 135 10.16 10.95 7.03
CA PRO A 135 9.23 10.04 7.67
C PRO A 135 7.95 10.73 8.13
N GLY A 136 6.82 10.00 8.13
CA GLY A 136 5.61 10.43 8.79
C GLY A 136 5.83 10.56 10.30
N GLU A 137 5.27 11.59 10.91
CA GLU A 137 5.46 11.92 12.34
C GLU A 137 4.29 11.44 13.22
N ALA A 138 3.13 11.16 12.59
CA ALA A 138 1.94 10.75 13.32
C ALA A 138 1.96 9.24 13.60
N GLU A 139 1.44 8.87 14.77
CA GLU A 139 1.16 7.46 15.07
C GLU A 139 0.24 6.86 14.00
N PRO A 140 0.55 5.66 13.48
CA PRO A 140 -0.31 4.98 12.53
C PRO A 140 -1.72 4.76 13.07
N ARG A 141 -2.72 5.33 12.39
CA ARG A 141 -4.14 5.21 12.73
C ARG A 141 -4.97 4.92 11.48
N PRO A 142 -6.00 4.05 11.59
CA PRO A 142 -6.88 3.76 10.47
C PRO A 142 -7.74 4.99 10.11
N VAL A 143 -8.09 5.07 8.84
CA VAL A 143 -8.99 6.09 8.28
C VAL A 143 -10.41 5.53 8.24
N ASP A 144 -11.36 6.29 8.79
CA ASP A 144 -12.79 5.94 8.74
C ASP A 144 -13.36 6.28 7.36
N THR A 145 -14.04 5.32 6.74
CA THR A 145 -14.70 5.45 5.44
C THR A 145 -16.07 4.77 5.47
N ARG A 146 -16.87 4.97 4.43
CA ARG A 146 -18.17 4.29 4.31
C ARG A 146 -18.08 2.76 4.23
N VAL A 147 -16.94 2.20 3.83
CA VAL A 147 -16.75 0.73 3.72
C VAL A 147 -16.10 0.11 4.95
N GLY A 148 -15.61 0.92 5.88
CA GLY A 148 -14.97 0.48 7.12
C GLY A 148 -13.76 1.32 7.49
N ARG A 149 -13.04 0.88 8.52
CA ARG A 149 -11.83 1.53 9.04
C ARG A 149 -10.60 0.94 8.34
N LEU A 150 -9.97 1.72 7.49
CA LEU A 150 -8.85 1.29 6.64
C LEU A 150 -7.51 1.60 7.30
N GLY A 151 -6.76 0.55 7.65
CA GLY A 151 -5.37 0.67 8.09
C GLY A 151 -4.46 0.75 6.86
N VAL A 152 -4.08 1.96 6.44
CA VAL A 152 -3.23 2.15 5.26
C VAL A 152 -1.78 2.36 5.70
N LEU A 153 -0.89 1.54 5.15
CA LEU A 153 0.56 1.58 5.32
C LEU A 153 1.20 1.51 3.93
N VAL A 154 2.44 2.00 3.76
CA VAL A 154 3.03 2.12 2.42
C VAL A 154 4.30 1.29 2.31
N CYS A 155 4.33 0.36 1.36
CA CYS A 155 5.48 -0.39 0.87
C CYS A 155 6.44 -0.84 1.99
N TRP A 156 7.54 -0.11 2.26
CA TRP A 156 8.57 -0.48 3.25
C TRP A 156 8.01 -0.70 4.66
N ASP A 157 6.88 -0.05 5.03
CA ASP A 157 6.19 -0.29 6.30
C ASP A 157 5.80 -1.77 6.48
N GLN A 158 5.64 -2.50 5.38
CA GLN A 158 5.25 -3.92 5.37
C GLN A 158 6.25 -4.86 6.06
N TRP A 159 7.50 -4.43 6.23
CA TRP A 159 8.53 -5.21 6.88
C TRP A 159 8.52 -5.07 8.42
N PHE A 160 7.73 -4.12 8.93
CA PHE A 160 7.68 -3.75 10.34
C PHE A 160 6.35 -4.19 10.98
N PRO A 161 6.35 -5.29 11.76
CA PRO A 161 5.13 -5.81 12.38
C PRO A 161 4.50 -4.82 13.37
N GLU A 162 5.27 -3.88 13.91
CA GLU A 162 4.81 -2.84 14.83
C GLU A 162 3.76 -1.94 14.17
N ALA A 163 3.98 -1.50 12.93
CA ALA A 163 3.05 -0.63 12.22
C ALA A 163 1.70 -1.32 11.97
N ALA A 164 1.72 -2.58 11.51
CA ALA A 164 0.52 -3.39 11.32
C ALA A 164 -0.22 -3.60 12.65
N ARG A 165 0.53 -3.84 13.75
CA ARG A 165 -0.02 -4.02 15.08
C ARG A 165 -0.68 -2.74 15.60
N LEU A 166 -0.07 -1.58 15.41
CA LEU A 166 -0.64 -0.28 15.82
C LEU A 166 -1.97 -0.03 15.10
N MET A 167 -2.05 -0.25 13.79
CA MET A 167 -3.29 -0.14 13.03
C MET A 167 -4.37 -1.08 13.56
N ALA A 168 -4.03 -2.34 13.82
CA ALA A 168 -4.98 -3.32 14.34
C ALA A 168 -5.48 -2.98 15.75
N LEU A 169 -4.59 -2.49 16.64
CA LEU A 169 -4.94 -2.03 17.98
C LEU A 169 -5.80 -0.77 17.95
N ALA A 170 -5.62 0.09 16.95
CA ALA A 170 -6.47 1.25 16.72
C ALA A 170 -7.81 0.90 16.05
N GLY A 171 -8.08 -0.39 15.80
CA GLY A 171 -9.37 -0.88 15.31
C GLY A 171 -9.52 -0.89 13.80
N ALA A 172 -8.44 -1.06 13.03
CA ALA A 172 -8.54 -1.29 11.60
C ALA A 172 -9.37 -2.55 11.29
N ASP A 173 -10.30 -2.45 10.34
CA ASP A 173 -11.08 -3.57 9.80
C ASP A 173 -10.25 -4.39 8.78
N LEU A 174 -9.31 -3.75 8.07
CA LEU A 174 -8.36 -4.38 7.14
C LEU A 174 -7.10 -3.52 7.00
N LEU A 175 -6.00 -4.14 6.53
CA LEU A 175 -4.74 -3.45 6.24
C LEU A 175 -4.50 -3.40 4.74
N LEU A 176 -4.04 -2.24 4.24
CA LEU A 176 -3.81 -1.96 2.84
C LEU A 176 -2.39 -1.44 2.63
N TYR A 177 -1.70 -2.01 1.63
CA TYR A 177 -0.32 -1.66 1.30
C TYR A 177 -0.18 -1.26 -0.18
N PRO A 178 -0.34 0.04 -0.54
CA PRO A 178 0.24 0.55 -1.77
C PRO A 178 1.74 0.22 -1.81
N THR A 179 2.21 -0.42 -2.88
CA THR A 179 3.56 -0.98 -2.92
C THR A 179 4.25 -0.72 -4.25
N ALA A 180 5.58 -0.54 -4.22
CA ALA A 180 6.48 -0.52 -5.35
C ALA A 180 7.73 -1.33 -4.99
N ILE A 181 7.70 -2.64 -5.26
CA ILE A 181 8.79 -3.56 -4.94
C ILE A 181 9.06 -4.49 -6.12
N GLY A 182 10.32 -4.73 -6.39
CA GLY A 182 10.79 -5.54 -7.52
C GLY A 182 12.20 -6.06 -7.31
N HIS A 183 12.76 -6.62 -8.36
CA HIS A 183 14.09 -7.21 -8.41
C HIS A 183 15.09 -6.27 -9.09
N ALA A 184 16.33 -6.26 -8.63
CA ALA A 184 17.41 -5.67 -9.40
C ALA A 184 17.78 -6.60 -10.59
N PRO A 185 18.15 -6.06 -11.77
CA PRO A 185 18.46 -6.86 -12.95
C PRO A 185 19.54 -7.92 -12.74
N HIS A 186 20.50 -7.66 -11.87
CA HIS A 186 21.65 -8.54 -11.60
C HIS A 186 21.35 -9.67 -10.60
N GLU A 187 20.18 -9.69 -9.97
CA GLU A 187 19.82 -10.72 -9.00
C GLU A 187 19.55 -12.06 -9.67
N SER A 188 20.07 -13.14 -9.06
CA SER A 188 19.82 -14.50 -9.51
C SER A 188 18.35 -14.89 -9.29
N GLU A 189 17.86 -15.84 -10.07
CA GLU A 189 16.51 -16.38 -9.93
C GLU A 189 16.24 -16.93 -8.52
N ALA A 190 17.25 -17.53 -7.88
CA ALA A 190 17.15 -18.01 -6.51
C ALA A 190 16.93 -16.88 -5.51
N GLN A 191 17.65 -15.76 -5.63
CA GLN A 191 17.47 -14.57 -4.81
C GLN A 191 16.09 -13.96 -5.03
N ARG A 192 15.67 -13.78 -6.28
CA ARG A 192 14.34 -13.27 -6.65
C ARG A 192 13.21 -14.08 -6.00
N ARG A 193 13.30 -15.41 -6.06
CA ARG A 193 12.33 -16.30 -5.43
C ARG A 193 12.29 -16.13 -3.90
N ILE A 194 13.45 -16.07 -3.24
CA ILE A 194 13.53 -15.89 -1.78
C ILE A 194 12.91 -14.56 -1.36
N GLN A 195 13.20 -13.48 -2.06
CA GLN A 195 12.67 -12.15 -1.75
C GLN A 195 11.14 -12.09 -1.92
N LEU A 196 10.63 -12.63 -3.02
CA LEU A 196 9.19 -12.68 -3.26
C LEU A 196 8.47 -13.49 -2.18
N GLU A 197 8.99 -14.67 -1.82
CA GLU A 197 8.40 -15.50 -0.76
C GLU A 197 8.49 -14.83 0.62
N ALA A 198 9.58 -14.13 0.92
CA ALA A 198 9.70 -13.35 2.15
C ALA A 198 8.62 -12.26 2.24
N TRP A 199 8.42 -11.52 1.14
CA TRP A 199 7.40 -10.48 1.05
C TRP A 199 5.99 -11.04 1.27
N LEU A 200 5.63 -12.10 0.56
CA LEU A 200 4.31 -12.74 0.69
C LEU A 200 4.09 -13.33 2.09
N THR A 201 5.15 -13.87 2.69
CA THR A 201 5.10 -14.47 4.03
C THR A 201 4.86 -13.41 5.11
N VAL A 202 5.60 -12.30 5.10
CA VAL A 202 5.44 -11.25 6.12
C VAL A 202 4.04 -10.62 6.05
N GLN A 203 3.51 -10.40 4.84
CA GLN A 203 2.17 -9.85 4.65
C GLN A 203 1.08 -10.78 5.21
N ARG A 204 1.18 -12.08 4.94
CA ARG A 204 0.28 -13.07 5.52
C ARG A 204 0.42 -13.17 7.04
N ALA A 205 1.64 -13.02 7.56
CA ALA A 205 1.89 -13.00 9.00
C ALA A 205 1.17 -11.81 9.66
N HIS A 206 1.12 -10.63 9.02
CA HIS A 206 0.34 -9.50 9.53
C HIS A 206 -1.16 -9.82 9.62
N ALA A 207 -1.72 -10.49 8.61
CA ALA A 207 -3.11 -10.93 8.66
C ALA A 207 -3.37 -11.87 9.84
N ILE A 208 -2.58 -12.92 9.96
CA ILE A 208 -2.71 -13.96 10.99
C ILE A 208 -2.54 -13.37 12.38
N CYS A 209 -1.42 -12.66 12.64
CA CYS A 209 -1.08 -12.15 13.97
C CYS A 209 -2.06 -11.08 14.48
N ASN A 210 -2.78 -10.40 13.58
CA ASN A 210 -3.73 -9.35 13.92
C ASN A 210 -5.19 -9.80 13.76
N GLY A 211 -5.43 -10.94 13.12
CA GLY A 211 -6.77 -11.44 12.81
C GLY A 211 -7.56 -10.45 11.95
N VAL A 212 -6.93 -9.87 10.91
CA VAL A 212 -7.55 -8.91 9.97
C VAL A 212 -7.16 -9.25 8.54
N PRO A 213 -8.03 -8.99 7.53
CA PRO A 213 -7.63 -9.10 6.14
C PRO A 213 -6.48 -8.15 5.80
N VAL A 214 -5.67 -8.55 4.81
CA VAL A 214 -4.57 -7.72 4.28
C VAL A 214 -4.60 -7.74 2.76
N ALA A 215 -4.38 -6.59 2.13
CA ALA A 215 -4.17 -6.51 0.69
C ALA A 215 -2.94 -5.67 0.36
N GLY A 216 -2.14 -6.16 -0.58
CA GLY A 216 -1.00 -5.44 -1.16
C GLY A 216 -1.18 -5.25 -2.65
N CYS A 217 -1.05 -4.03 -3.13
CA CYS A 217 -1.12 -3.68 -4.54
C CYS A 217 0.24 -3.19 -5.02
N ASN A 218 0.88 -3.99 -5.86
CA ASN A 218 2.20 -3.69 -6.41
C ASN A 218 2.10 -3.28 -7.89
N ARG A 219 3.11 -2.57 -8.38
CA ARG A 219 3.29 -2.29 -9.81
C ARG A 219 4.01 -3.46 -10.50
N ILE A 220 4.05 -3.43 -11.83
CA ILE A 220 4.71 -4.44 -12.67
C ILE A 220 5.60 -3.79 -13.72
N GLY A 221 6.52 -4.62 -14.24
CA GLY A 221 7.35 -4.29 -15.40
C GLY A 221 8.67 -3.66 -15.03
N PHE A 222 9.56 -3.64 -15.99
CA PHE A 222 10.87 -3.03 -15.83
C PHE A 222 10.78 -1.51 -15.99
N GLU A 223 11.24 -0.79 -14.98
CA GLU A 223 11.40 0.66 -15.02
C GLU A 223 12.89 0.99 -14.95
N PRO A 224 13.50 1.58 -16.01
CA PRO A 224 14.90 1.95 -16.01
C PRO A 224 15.17 3.09 -15.04
N ALA A 225 16.30 3.05 -14.35
CA ALA A 225 16.73 4.12 -13.44
C ALA A 225 16.96 5.46 -14.18
N ARG A 226 17.39 5.37 -15.44
CA ARG A 226 17.51 6.50 -16.39
C ARG A 226 17.14 6.05 -17.79
N PRO A 227 16.64 6.94 -18.64
CA PRO A 227 16.33 6.59 -20.03
C PRO A 227 17.51 5.91 -20.73
N GLY A 228 17.28 4.72 -21.30
CA GLY A 228 18.30 3.93 -21.98
C GLY A 228 19.30 3.21 -21.08
N SER A 229 19.16 3.29 -19.75
CA SER A 229 19.96 2.52 -18.80
C SER A 229 19.51 1.06 -18.76
N GLY A 230 20.48 0.13 -18.65
CA GLY A 230 20.21 -1.27 -18.29
C GLY A 230 20.03 -1.48 -16.80
N GLU A 231 20.28 -0.45 -15.98
CA GLU A 231 19.99 -0.44 -14.54
C GLU A 231 18.54 -0.05 -14.30
N GLY A 232 17.94 -0.61 -13.28
CA GLY A 232 16.53 -0.33 -12.97
C GLY A 232 15.94 -1.36 -12.04
N ILE A 233 14.62 -1.33 -11.89
CA ILE A 233 13.86 -2.27 -11.09
C ILE A 233 12.87 -3.00 -12.00
N ASP A 234 12.89 -4.34 -11.91
CA ASP A 234 11.86 -5.20 -12.49
C ASP A 234 10.79 -5.46 -11.43
N PHE A 235 9.74 -4.62 -11.43
CA PHE A 235 8.64 -4.72 -10.48
C PHE A 235 7.86 -6.01 -10.70
N TRP A 236 7.79 -6.84 -9.67
CA TRP A 236 7.36 -8.22 -9.82
C TRP A 236 5.85 -8.46 -9.80
N GLY A 237 5.03 -7.44 -9.50
CA GLY A 237 3.58 -7.62 -9.36
C GLY A 237 3.22 -8.46 -8.15
N HIS A 238 2.56 -9.59 -8.36
CA HIS A 238 2.11 -10.51 -7.32
C HIS A 238 1.24 -9.86 -6.24
N SER A 239 0.47 -8.82 -6.59
CA SER A 239 -0.56 -8.24 -5.73
C SER A 239 -1.47 -9.32 -5.18
N PHE A 240 -2.01 -9.09 -3.99
CA PHE A 240 -2.77 -10.12 -3.31
C PHE A 240 -3.84 -9.55 -2.39
N ILE A 241 -4.81 -10.39 -2.06
CA ILE A 241 -5.82 -10.19 -1.03
C ILE A 241 -5.85 -11.47 -0.19
N VAL A 242 -5.66 -11.34 1.13
CA VAL A 242 -5.70 -12.44 2.08
C VAL A 242 -6.72 -12.18 3.18
N GLY A 243 -7.36 -13.23 3.66
CA GLY A 243 -8.28 -13.17 4.79
C GLY A 243 -7.57 -13.14 6.14
N PRO A 244 -8.34 -13.05 7.24
CA PRO A 244 -7.80 -12.82 8.59
C PRO A 244 -6.99 -13.98 9.17
N GLN A 245 -7.00 -15.16 8.54
CA GLN A 245 -6.15 -16.30 8.90
C GLN A 245 -5.01 -16.51 7.88
N GLY A 246 -4.75 -15.53 7.02
CA GLY A 246 -3.71 -15.58 5.99
C GLY A 246 -4.05 -16.46 4.79
N GLU A 247 -5.31 -16.87 4.66
CA GLU A 247 -5.82 -17.60 3.51
C GLU A 247 -5.83 -16.71 2.25
N TRP A 248 -5.41 -17.28 1.13
CA TRP A 248 -5.44 -16.56 -0.14
C TRP A 248 -6.89 -16.44 -0.64
N LEU A 249 -7.40 -15.21 -0.73
CA LEU A 249 -8.68 -14.91 -1.36
C LEU A 249 -8.50 -14.59 -2.84
N ALA A 250 -7.44 -13.87 -3.18
CA ALA A 250 -6.99 -13.66 -4.55
C ALA A 250 -5.49 -13.39 -4.58
N ARG A 251 -4.84 -13.77 -5.69
CA ARG A 251 -3.41 -13.54 -5.92
C ARG A 251 -3.14 -13.33 -7.40
N ALA A 252 -2.61 -12.18 -7.77
CA ALA A 252 -2.15 -11.88 -9.11
C ALA A 252 -0.82 -12.57 -9.42
N ARG A 253 -0.49 -12.64 -10.71
CA ARG A 253 0.85 -13.01 -11.20
C ARG A 253 1.63 -11.75 -11.57
N ALA A 254 2.70 -11.89 -12.37
CA ALA A 254 3.54 -10.79 -12.80
C ALA A 254 2.91 -9.90 -13.92
N GLY A 255 1.72 -10.23 -14.42
CA GLY A 255 1.05 -9.49 -15.49
C GLY A 255 0.15 -8.33 -14.99
N SER A 256 -0.29 -7.47 -15.91
CA SER A 256 -1.29 -6.44 -15.60
C SER A 256 -2.64 -7.09 -15.30
N GLU A 257 -3.26 -6.71 -14.18
CA GLU A 257 -4.47 -7.37 -13.70
C GLU A 257 -5.26 -6.46 -12.76
N VAL A 258 -6.59 -6.48 -12.88
CA VAL A 258 -7.51 -5.99 -11.85
C VAL A 258 -7.89 -7.19 -10.97
N LEU A 259 -7.19 -7.31 -9.85
CA LEU A 259 -7.37 -8.42 -8.91
C LEU A 259 -8.52 -8.10 -7.96
N THR A 260 -9.54 -8.93 -7.92
CA THR A 260 -10.75 -8.68 -7.11
C THR A 260 -11.04 -9.85 -6.18
N ALA A 261 -11.47 -9.54 -4.95
CA ALA A 261 -12.02 -10.52 -4.01
C ALA A 261 -13.09 -9.88 -3.12
N THR A 262 -14.07 -10.70 -2.71
CA THR A 262 -15.06 -10.29 -1.70
C THR A 262 -14.62 -10.80 -0.33
N LEU A 263 -14.52 -9.87 0.62
CA LEU A 263 -14.19 -10.09 2.02
C LEU A 263 -15.49 -10.09 2.85
N ASP A 264 -15.53 -10.84 3.93
CA ASP A 264 -16.52 -10.60 4.99
C ASP A 264 -15.79 -9.96 6.19
N LEU A 265 -15.97 -8.66 6.37
CA LEU A 265 -15.33 -7.94 7.48
C LEU A 265 -15.82 -8.41 8.86
N SER A 266 -16.98 -9.06 8.95
CA SER A 266 -17.45 -9.66 10.19
C SER A 266 -16.66 -10.91 10.59
N ALA A 267 -15.96 -11.56 9.67
CA ALA A 267 -15.13 -12.72 9.93
C ALA A 267 -13.95 -12.40 10.89
N THR A 268 -13.45 -11.16 10.86
CA THR A 268 -12.42 -10.67 11.79
C THR A 268 -12.81 -10.89 13.25
N GLU A 269 -14.05 -10.56 13.61
CA GLU A 269 -14.54 -10.74 14.99
C GLU A 269 -14.62 -12.24 15.37
N ALA A 270 -15.08 -13.08 14.45
CA ALA A 270 -15.17 -14.53 14.69
C ALA A 270 -13.76 -15.12 14.90
N VAL A 271 -12.80 -14.79 14.01
CA VAL A 271 -11.41 -15.24 14.12
C VAL A 271 -10.77 -14.78 15.43
N ARG A 272 -10.96 -13.53 15.83
CA ARG A 272 -10.40 -12.99 17.07
C ARG A 272 -11.00 -13.60 18.35
N ARG A 273 -12.21 -14.14 18.28
CA ARG A 273 -12.82 -14.90 19.39
C ARG A 273 -12.23 -16.29 19.50
N GLU A 274 -12.02 -16.99 18.39
CA GLU A 274 -11.44 -18.32 18.35
C GLU A 274 -9.93 -18.31 18.61
N TRP A 275 -9.23 -17.31 18.06
CA TRP A 275 -7.79 -17.09 18.18
C TRP A 275 -7.50 -15.71 18.81
N PRO A 276 -7.61 -15.60 20.14
CA PRO A 276 -7.62 -14.30 20.83
C PRO A 276 -6.21 -13.72 21.03
N PHE A 277 -5.40 -13.65 19.99
CA PHE A 277 -4.01 -13.19 20.04
C PHE A 277 -3.88 -11.77 20.62
N LEU A 278 -4.84 -10.87 20.34
CA LEU A 278 -4.81 -9.50 20.89
C LEU A 278 -5.07 -9.47 22.38
N ARG A 279 -5.95 -10.34 22.92
CA ARG A 279 -6.24 -10.49 24.34
C ARG A 279 -5.03 -11.03 25.11
N ASP A 280 -4.33 -11.99 24.52
CA ASP A 280 -3.29 -12.75 25.19
C ASP A 280 -1.90 -12.10 25.11
N ARG A 281 -1.84 -10.86 24.60
CA ARG A 281 -0.60 -10.08 24.55
C ARG A 281 -0.08 -9.78 25.96
N ARG A 282 1.21 -10.03 26.17
CA ARG A 282 1.94 -9.71 27.41
C ARG A 282 2.53 -8.31 27.33
N VAL A 283 1.63 -7.30 27.31
CA VAL A 283 2.03 -5.87 27.16
C VAL A 283 2.98 -5.41 28.26
N ASP A 284 2.94 -6.06 29.42
CA ASP A 284 3.85 -5.87 30.55
C ASP A 284 5.32 -6.21 30.23
N LEU A 285 5.58 -7.03 29.20
CA LEU A 285 6.91 -7.47 28.81
C LEU A 285 7.47 -6.75 27.58
N TYR A 286 6.69 -5.91 26.89
CA TYR A 286 7.07 -5.35 25.59
C TYR A 286 7.78 -3.98 25.65
N GLY A 287 8.18 -3.52 26.84
CA GLY A 287 8.82 -2.20 27.01
C GLY A 287 10.08 -2.00 26.15
N ASN A 288 10.84 -3.07 25.90
CA ASN A 288 12.06 -3.01 25.08
C ASN A 288 11.81 -2.81 23.56
N LEU A 289 10.55 -2.98 23.08
CA LEU A 289 10.22 -2.63 21.69
C LEU A 289 10.40 -1.13 21.40
N LEU A 290 10.46 -0.27 22.40
CA LEU A 290 10.75 1.16 22.26
C LEU A 290 12.24 1.47 22.12
N ARG A 291 13.12 0.47 22.19
CA ARG A 291 14.57 0.60 22.03
C ARG A 291 15.02 -0.05 20.72
N ARG A 292 16.09 0.47 20.13
CA ARG A 292 16.71 -0.15 18.95
C ARG A 292 17.44 -1.45 19.28
N ALA A 293 17.93 -1.58 20.52
CA ALA A 293 18.57 -2.77 21.04
C ALA A 293 18.19 -2.94 22.51
N ALA A 294 18.09 -4.19 22.98
CA ALA A 294 17.79 -4.53 24.37
C ALA A 294 19.08 -4.79 25.19
N THR A 295 20.23 -4.68 24.58
CA THR A 295 21.55 -4.77 25.25
C THR A 295 21.91 -3.40 25.81
N ASP A 296 22.29 -3.37 27.08
CA ASP A 296 22.81 -2.18 27.79
C ASP A 296 24.15 -1.71 27.23
#